data_9f35179a61b430b95941625a526e62f6
#
_entry.id   9f35179a61b430b95941625a526e62f6
#
_cell.length_a   1.000
_cell.length_b   1.000
_cell.length_c   1.000
_cell.angle_alpha   90.00
_cell.angle_beta   90.00
_cell.angle_gamma   90.00
#
_symmetry.space_group_name_H-M   'P 1'
#
loop_
_entity.id
_entity.type
_entity.pdbx_description
1 polymer ?
#
loop_
_entity_poly.entity_id
_entity_poly.type
_entity_poly.pdbx_seq_one_letter_code
_entity_poly.pdbx_strand_id
1 'polypeptide(L)'
;AGLLAKRVWGPQCRGRDMSDENAQYVYHVAVMPCYDKKLEAARQEPGQASKEVDCVLTTGELYDLTIDVDVSAKAEQTSLAWPPEPGSSSGGYLFAVLLDAYVSWTQAHPDTQPLVELRTIRSSDYTEYTLRAPDGTVIFKGATCYGFRNIQNLVRKVQRETGAKSSRGRGRMRSMVTADQQHPYDYVEVMACPGGCVNGG
;
A
#
# COMPACT_ATOMS: atom_id res chain seq x y z
N ALA A 1 7.00 -4.07 -1.40
CA ALA A 1 7.60 -5.25 -0.74
C ALA A 1 8.73 -5.86 -1.58
N GLY A 2 8.52 -6.10 -2.89
CA GLY A 2 9.50 -6.75 -3.77
C GLY A 2 10.85 -6.03 -3.84
N LEU A 3 10.87 -4.72 -3.96
CA LEU A 3 12.10 -3.93 -3.94
C LEU A 3 12.87 -4.12 -2.63
N LEU A 4 12.21 -4.07 -1.48
CA LEU A 4 12.85 -4.29 -0.19
C LEU A 4 13.38 -5.70 -0.06
N ALA A 5 12.60 -6.71 -0.47
CA ALA A 5 13.04 -8.10 -0.42
C ALA A 5 14.29 -8.35 -1.28
N LYS A 6 14.32 -7.82 -2.50
CA LYS A 6 15.41 -8.06 -3.44
C LYS A 6 16.65 -7.19 -3.20
N ARG A 7 16.46 -5.91 -2.88
CA ARG A 7 17.56 -4.94 -2.81
C ARG A 7 18.09 -4.73 -1.40
N VAL A 8 17.31 -5.04 -0.37
CA VAL A 8 17.71 -4.79 1.02
C VAL A 8 17.83 -6.10 1.79
N TRP A 9 16.71 -6.75 2.06
CA TRP A 9 16.70 -7.91 2.97
C TRP A 9 17.44 -9.14 2.43
N GLY A 10 17.22 -9.49 1.17
CA GLY A 10 17.86 -10.65 0.57
C GLY A 10 19.38 -10.56 0.54
N PRO A 11 19.98 -9.45 0.08
CA PRO A 11 21.42 -9.24 0.16
C PRO A 11 21.94 -9.24 1.60
N GLN A 12 21.27 -8.51 2.51
CA GLN A 12 21.67 -8.46 3.93
C GLN A 12 21.67 -9.84 4.61
N CYS A 13 20.63 -10.65 4.39
CA CYS A 13 20.58 -12.00 4.94
C CYS A 13 21.72 -12.92 4.42
N ARG A 14 22.32 -12.57 3.30
CA ARG A 14 23.44 -13.33 2.70
C ARG A 14 24.79 -12.67 2.90
N GLY A 15 24.88 -11.59 3.70
CA GLY A 15 26.11 -10.84 3.91
C GLY A 15 26.66 -10.18 2.64
N ARG A 16 25.79 -9.79 1.71
CA ARG A 16 26.14 -9.15 0.43
C ARG A 16 25.77 -7.68 0.43
N ASP A 17 26.43 -6.91 -0.40
CA ASP A 17 26.12 -5.49 -0.60
C ASP A 17 24.78 -5.30 -1.28
N MET A 18 24.12 -4.18 -1.00
CA MET A 18 22.85 -3.75 -1.60
C MET A 18 23.10 -3.22 -3.02
N SER A 19 23.25 -4.11 -3.98
CA SER A 19 23.44 -3.77 -5.39
C SER A 19 22.36 -4.42 -6.27
N ASP A 20 22.12 -3.86 -7.46
CA ASP A 20 21.18 -4.41 -8.42
C ASP A 20 21.63 -5.80 -8.94
N GLU A 21 22.94 -6.05 -8.97
CA GLU A 21 23.51 -7.35 -9.33
C GLU A 21 23.12 -8.42 -8.30
N ASN A 22 23.09 -8.08 -7.02
CA ASN A 22 22.71 -9.00 -5.96
C ASN A 22 21.18 -9.22 -5.88
N ALA A 23 20.39 -8.32 -6.39
CA ALA A 23 18.92 -8.43 -6.43
C ALA A 23 18.46 -9.64 -7.28
N GLN A 24 19.20 -10.03 -8.32
CA GLN A 24 18.90 -11.18 -9.18
C GLN A 24 18.97 -12.54 -8.46
N TYR A 25 19.69 -12.63 -7.33
CA TYR A 25 19.80 -13.85 -6.55
C TYR A 25 18.65 -14.10 -5.58
N VAL A 26 17.72 -13.16 -5.50
CA VAL A 26 16.52 -13.29 -4.67
C VAL A 26 15.32 -13.58 -5.56
N TYR A 27 14.72 -14.76 -5.38
CA TYR A 27 13.48 -15.13 -6.05
C TYR A 27 12.30 -14.77 -5.14
N HIS A 28 11.52 -13.76 -5.54
CA HIS A 28 10.40 -13.25 -4.77
C HIS A 28 9.09 -13.85 -5.25
N VAL A 29 8.45 -14.64 -4.38
CA VAL A 29 7.11 -15.19 -4.60
C VAL A 29 6.11 -14.38 -3.79
N ALA A 30 5.08 -13.87 -4.43
CA ALA A 30 3.96 -13.21 -3.77
C ALA A 30 2.73 -14.13 -3.80
N VAL A 31 2.14 -14.40 -2.64
CA VAL A 31 0.87 -15.11 -2.54
C VAL A 31 -0.23 -14.09 -2.32
N MET A 32 -1.19 -14.02 -3.24
CA MET A 32 -2.27 -13.03 -3.21
C MET A 32 -3.62 -13.69 -3.52
N PRO A 33 -4.72 -13.23 -2.93
CA PRO A 33 -6.04 -13.85 -3.13
C PRO A 33 -6.67 -13.56 -4.49
N CYS A 34 -6.08 -12.73 -5.35
CA CYS A 34 -6.66 -12.38 -6.65
C CYS A 34 -5.64 -12.35 -7.79
N TYR A 35 -6.16 -12.42 -9.03
CA TYR A 35 -5.35 -12.43 -10.25
C TYR A 35 -4.73 -11.09 -10.62
N ASP A 36 -5.22 -9.96 -10.10
CA ASP A 36 -4.70 -8.62 -10.43
C ASP A 36 -3.22 -8.47 -10.09
N LYS A 37 -2.74 -9.16 -9.06
CA LYS A 37 -1.32 -9.17 -8.72
C LYS A 37 -0.44 -9.78 -9.81
N LYS A 38 -0.95 -10.75 -10.58
CA LYS A 38 -0.25 -11.31 -11.74
C LYS A 38 -0.06 -10.27 -12.83
N LEU A 39 -1.10 -9.45 -13.07
CA LEU A 39 -1.02 -8.35 -14.05
C LEU A 39 -0.04 -7.27 -13.58
N GLU A 40 -0.05 -6.93 -12.30
CA GLU A 40 0.90 -5.99 -11.72
C GLU A 40 2.34 -6.50 -11.83
N ALA A 41 2.58 -7.76 -11.49
CA ALA A 41 3.91 -8.39 -11.59
C ALA A 41 4.42 -8.55 -13.03
N ALA A 42 3.50 -8.64 -14.00
CA ALA A 42 3.86 -8.72 -15.43
C ALA A 42 4.31 -7.38 -16.01
N ARG A 43 3.99 -6.26 -15.38
CA ARG A 43 4.42 -4.93 -15.82
C ARG A 43 5.90 -4.76 -15.50
N GLN A 44 6.66 -4.35 -16.51
CA GLN A 44 8.04 -3.89 -16.33
C GLN A 44 8.04 -2.37 -16.38
N GLU A 45 8.63 -1.75 -15.37
CA GLU A 45 8.89 -0.32 -15.43
C GLU A 45 10.08 -0.04 -16.35
N PRO A 46 10.00 1.01 -17.20
CA PRO A 46 11.11 1.38 -18.05
C PRO A 46 12.38 1.65 -17.22
N GLY A 47 13.48 0.95 -17.54
CA GLY A 47 14.77 1.12 -16.86
C GLY A 47 15.02 0.19 -15.68
N GLN A 48 14.11 -0.71 -15.33
CA GLN A 48 14.39 -1.74 -14.33
C GLN A 48 15.05 -2.98 -14.96
N ALA A 49 16.20 -3.35 -14.42
CA ALA A 49 16.95 -4.54 -14.87
C ALA A 49 16.34 -5.86 -14.36
N SER A 50 15.58 -5.85 -13.27
CA SER A 50 14.97 -7.03 -12.67
C SER A 50 13.52 -6.79 -12.27
N LYS A 51 12.69 -7.83 -12.39
CA LYS A 51 11.29 -7.80 -11.89
C LYS A 51 11.29 -7.69 -10.36
N GLU A 52 10.37 -6.91 -9.81
CA GLU A 52 10.18 -6.84 -8.35
C GLU A 52 9.59 -8.12 -7.78
N VAL A 53 8.75 -8.80 -8.54
CA VAL A 53 8.10 -10.07 -8.19
C VAL A 53 8.36 -11.05 -9.32
N ASP A 54 8.90 -12.20 -8.99
CA ASP A 54 9.25 -13.24 -9.98
C ASP A 54 8.08 -14.18 -10.25
N CYS A 55 7.32 -14.52 -9.19
CA CYS A 55 6.19 -15.41 -9.26
C CYS A 55 5.03 -14.88 -8.41
N VAL A 56 3.82 -15.00 -8.92
CA VAL A 56 2.60 -14.72 -8.17
C VAL A 56 1.74 -15.97 -8.15
N LEU A 57 1.41 -16.44 -6.95
CA LEU A 57 0.47 -17.51 -6.71
C LEU A 57 -0.80 -16.93 -6.12
N THR A 58 -1.94 -17.37 -6.62
CA THR A 58 -3.21 -17.16 -5.93
C THR A 58 -3.34 -18.11 -4.76
N THR A 59 -4.23 -17.83 -3.83
CA THR A 59 -4.49 -18.73 -2.70
C THR A 59 -5.00 -20.09 -3.16
N GLY A 60 -5.79 -20.15 -4.25
CA GLY A 60 -6.23 -21.40 -4.87
C GLY A 60 -5.07 -22.20 -5.46
N GLU A 61 -4.19 -21.56 -6.25
CA GLU A 61 -3.00 -22.22 -6.80
C GLU A 61 -2.05 -22.72 -5.71
N LEU A 62 -1.89 -21.95 -4.62
CA LEU A 62 -1.10 -22.42 -3.48
C LEU A 62 -1.74 -23.64 -2.83
N TYR A 63 -3.06 -23.63 -2.66
CA TYR A 63 -3.81 -24.79 -2.13
C TYR A 63 -3.59 -26.02 -3.01
N ASP A 64 -3.73 -25.89 -4.33
CA ASP A 64 -3.52 -27.00 -5.26
C ASP A 64 -2.08 -27.57 -5.20
N LEU A 65 -1.09 -26.69 -5.03
CA LEU A 65 0.30 -27.11 -4.86
C LEU A 65 0.55 -27.87 -3.54
N THR A 66 -0.27 -27.63 -2.52
CA THR A 66 -0.08 -28.23 -1.18
C THR A 66 -0.91 -29.50 -0.94
N ILE A 67 -1.88 -29.81 -1.81
CA ILE A 67 -2.75 -30.99 -1.65
C ILE A 67 -1.94 -32.30 -1.58
N ASP A 68 -0.91 -32.42 -2.38
CA ASP A 68 -0.09 -33.64 -2.47
C ASP A 68 1.18 -33.61 -1.59
N VAL A 69 1.35 -32.54 -0.81
CA VAL A 69 2.51 -32.40 0.10
C VAL A 69 2.19 -33.05 1.43
N ASP A 70 2.94 -34.07 1.81
CA ASP A 70 2.87 -34.65 3.15
C ASP A 70 3.38 -33.60 4.18
N VAL A 71 2.44 -32.94 4.85
CA VAL A 71 2.70 -31.90 5.86
C VAL A 71 3.12 -32.50 7.20
N SER A 72 3.34 -33.82 7.30
CA SER A 72 3.79 -34.49 8.51
C SER A 72 5.25 -34.18 8.89
N ALA A 73 6.03 -33.59 7.97
CA ALA A 73 7.32 -33.04 8.31
C ALA A 73 7.13 -31.87 9.28
N LYS A 74 7.56 -32.04 10.53
CA LYS A 74 7.54 -30.98 11.54
C LYS A 74 8.30 -29.78 10.97
N ALA A 75 7.54 -28.79 10.50
CA ALA A 75 8.11 -27.49 10.25
C ALA A 75 8.69 -27.01 11.59
N GLU A 76 10.02 -26.85 11.65
CA GLU A 76 10.60 -26.05 12.72
C GLU A 76 9.88 -24.71 12.66
N GLN A 77 9.03 -24.47 13.66
CA GLN A 77 8.40 -23.17 13.83
C GLN A 77 9.50 -22.17 14.16
N THR A 78 10.17 -21.67 13.12
CA THR A 78 10.81 -20.38 13.22
C THR A 78 9.65 -19.39 13.39
N SER A 79 9.35 -19.08 14.65
CA SER A 79 8.37 -18.07 14.99
C SER A 79 8.91 -16.71 14.56
N LEU A 80 8.81 -16.40 13.29
CA LEU A 80 8.70 -15.03 12.84
C LEU A 80 7.33 -14.55 13.34
N ALA A 81 7.26 -14.27 14.64
CA ALA A 81 6.10 -13.65 15.24
C ALA A 81 6.06 -12.21 14.75
N TRP A 82 5.55 -12.01 13.53
CA TRP A 82 5.11 -10.70 13.12
C TRP A 82 3.94 -10.31 14.03
N PRO A 83 3.96 -9.14 14.65
CA PRO A 83 2.80 -8.67 15.36
C PRO A 83 1.60 -8.69 14.40
N PRO A 84 0.40 -9.08 14.89
CA PRO A 84 -0.79 -9.08 14.04
C PRO A 84 -1.00 -7.66 13.50
N GLU A 85 -1.07 -7.56 12.17
CA GLU A 85 -1.39 -6.30 11.51
C GLU A 85 -2.78 -5.83 11.96
N PRO A 86 -2.91 -4.56 12.38
CA PRO A 86 -4.21 -4.03 12.73
C PRO A 86 -5.06 -3.90 11.45
N GLY A 87 -6.25 -4.43 11.50
CA GLY A 87 -7.20 -4.39 10.39
C GLY A 87 -8.05 -5.63 10.31
N SER A 88 -9.08 -5.60 9.49
CA SER A 88 -9.96 -6.72 9.20
C SER A 88 -9.89 -7.07 7.73
N SER A 89 -9.88 -8.34 7.36
CA SER A 89 -9.96 -8.90 6.02
C SER A 89 -8.89 -8.41 5.04
N SER A 90 -8.99 -7.21 4.50
CA SER A 90 -8.03 -6.63 3.56
C SER A 90 -7.55 -5.29 4.06
N GLY A 91 -6.31 -4.91 3.74
CA GLY A 91 -5.76 -3.61 4.09
C GLY A 91 -5.03 -3.58 5.42
N GLY A 92 -5.15 -2.44 6.12
CA GLY A 92 -4.46 -2.20 7.38
C GLY A 92 -3.27 -1.27 7.26
N TYR A 93 -2.77 -0.99 6.05
CA TYR A 93 -1.64 -0.08 5.84
C TYR A 93 -1.98 1.36 6.24
N LEU A 94 -3.16 1.86 5.85
CA LEU A 94 -3.61 3.17 6.29
C LEU A 94 -3.73 3.25 7.81
N PHE A 95 -4.23 2.19 8.43
CA PHE A 95 -4.38 2.16 9.89
C PHE A 95 -3.02 2.21 10.59
N ALA A 96 -2.03 1.48 10.09
CA ALA A 96 -0.67 1.51 10.62
C ALA A 96 -0.05 2.92 10.53
N VAL A 97 -0.20 3.59 9.37
CA VAL A 97 0.30 4.97 9.17
C VAL A 97 -0.44 5.97 10.06
N LEU A 98 -1.77 5.85 10.17
CA LEU A 98 -2.58 6.70 11.05
C LEU A 98 -2.21 6.52 12.53
N LEU A 99 -1.96 5.28 12.95
CA LEU A 99 -1.53 4.97 14.31
C LEU A 99 -0.16 5.58 14.60
N ASP A 100 0.77 5.48 13.67
CA ASP A 100 2.11 6.10 13.80
C ASP A 100 1.99 7.63 13.94
N ALA A 101 1.19 8.27 13.11
CA ALA A 101 0.91 9.71 13.20
C ALA A 101 0.26 10.08 14.55
N TYR A 102 -0.69 9.26 15.02
CA TYR A 102 -1.35 9.44 16.31
C TYR A 102 -0.34 9.36 17.47
N VAL A 103 0.47 8.30 17.49
CA VAL A 103 1.47 8.06 18.55
C VAL A 103 2.53 9.17 18.55
N SER A 104 3.05 9.53 17.38
CA SER A 104 4.04 10.59 17.23
C SER A 104 3.52 11.93 17.75
N TRP A 105 2.27 12.27 17.42
CA TRP A 105 1.63 13.49 17.89
C TRP A 105 1.42 13.47 19.42
N THR A 106 0.92 12.36 19.97
CA THR A 106 0.66 12.20 21.42
C THR A 106 1.96 12.27 22.24
N GLN A 107 3.06 11.72 21.72
CA GLN A 107 4.37 11.83 22.37
C GLN A 107 4.86 13.29 22.44
N ALA A 108 4.58 14.07 21.40
CA ALA A 108 4.92 15.50 21.37
C ALA A 108 3.99 16.36 22.23
N HIS A 109 2.76 15.88 22.53
CA HIS A 109 1.71 16.63 23.23
C HIS A 109 1.03 15.74 24.30
N PRO A 110 1.75 15.40 25.40
CA PRO A 110 1.28 14.39 26.37
C PRO A 110 -0.01 14.73 27.08
N ASP A 111 -0.32 16.03 27.21
CA ASP A 111 -1.52 16.52 27.94
C ASP A 111 -2.77 16.60 27.06
N THR A 112 -2.68 16.26 25.79
CA THR A 112 -3.79 16.39 24.83
C THR A 112 -3.93 15.13 23.99
N GLN A 113 -5.16 14.81 23.58
CA GLN A 113 -5.44 13.68 22.69
C GLN A 113 -6.04 14.16 21.39
N PRO A 114 -5.53 13.71 20.24
CA PRO A 114 -6.11 14.02 18.95
C PRO A 114 -7.37 13.18 18.71
N LEU A 115 -8.25 13.69 17.87
CA LEU A 115 -9.50 13.02 17.48
C LEU A 115 -9.39 12.46 16.08
N VAL A 116 -9.80 11.20 15.90
CA VAL A 116 -9.94 10.58 14.57
C VAL A 116 -11.38 10.70 14.09
N GLU A 117 -11.57 11.43 13.00
CA GLU A 117 -12.85 11.56 12.32
C GLU A 117 -12.90 10.62 11.10
N LEU A 118 -13.99 9.87 10.97
CA LEU A 118 -14.25 9.00 9.81
C LEU A 118 -15.40 9.58 8.99
N ARG A 119 -15.19 9.64 7.67
CA ARG A 119 -16.21 10.09 6.74
C ARG A 119 -16.32 9.12 5.57
N THR A 120 -17.41 8.37 5.50
CA THR A 120 -17.73 7.55 4.32
C THR A 120 -18.19 8.45 3.18
N ILE A 121 -17.54 8.35 2.01
CA ILE A 121 -17.82 9.23 0.85
C ILE A 121 -18.99 8.71 0.03
N ARG A 122 -19.00 7.41 -0.31
CA ARG A 122 -20.10 6.81 -1.09
C ARG A 122 -20.55 5.46 -0.55
N SER A 123 -19.60 4.63 -0.18
CA SER A 123 -19.79 3.31 0.39
C SER A 123 -18.62 3.04 1.34
N SER A 124 -18.68 1.96 2.08
CA SER A 124 -17.57 1.49 2.92
C SER A 124 -16.25 1.33 2.17
N ASP A 125 -16.30 1.18 0.83
CA ASP A 125 -15.14 1.09 -0.04
C ASP A 125 -14.38 2.41 -0.22
N TYR A 126 -14.96 3.54 0.17
CA TYR A 126 -14.28 4.83 0.11
C TYR A 126 -14.56 5.64 1.39
N THR A 127 -13.61 5.56 2.31
CA THR A 127 -13.69 6.23 3.61
C THR A 127 -12.48 7.13 3.81
N GLU A 128 -12.73 8.37 4.22
CA GLU A 128 -11.71 9.33 4.64
C GLU A 128 -11.50 9.24 6.15
N TYR A 129 -10.25 9.37 6.56
CA TYR A 129 -9.79 9.41 7.96
C TYR A 129 -9.07 10.72 8.17
N THR A 130 -9.48 11.50 9.15
CA THR A 130 -8.84 12.76 9.48
C THR A 130 -8.46 12.76 10.95
N LEU A 131 -7.16 12.89 11.22
CA LEU A 131 -6.64 13.08 12.57
C LEU A 131 -6.57 14.57 12.85
N ARG A 132 -7.24 15.03 13.91
CA ARG A 132 -7.27 16.43 14.31
C ARG A 132 -6.74 16.64 15.72
N ALA A 133 -6.02 17.72 15.89
CA ALA A 133 -5.67 18.23 17.20
C ALA A 133 -6.92 18.83 17.88
N PRO A 134 -6.91 19.02 19.22
CA PRO A 134 -8.03 19.62 19.96
C PRO A 134 -8.41 21.02 19.50
N ASP A 135 -7.49 21.77 18.92
CA ASP A 135 -7.70 23.10 18.35
C ASP A 135 -8.35 23.07 16.94
N GLY A 136 -8.61 21.84 16.40
CA GLY A 136 -9.18 21.62 15.08
C GLY A 136 -8.16 21.55 13.95
N THR A 137 -6.88 21.75 14.21
CA THR A 137 -5.81 21.62 13.21
C THR A 137 -5.74 20.19 12.68
N VAL A 138 -5.65 20.03 11.36
CA VAL A 138 -5.48 18.71 10.73
C VAL A 138 -4.03 18.28 10.86
N ILE A 139 -3.80 17.14 11.52
CA ILE A 139 -2.49 16.52 11.73
C ILE A 139 -2.18 15.57 10.58
N PHE A 140 -3.18 14.76 10.20
CA PHE A 140 -3.04 13.75 9.15
C PHE A 140 -4.38 13.54 8.46
N LYS A 141 -4.34 13.31 7.16
CA LYS A 141 -5.52 12.98 6.38
C LYS A 141 -5.23 11.81 5.44
N GLY A 142 -5.94 10.71 5.65
CA GLY A 142 -5.84 9.52 4.84
C GLY A 142 -7.15 9.08 4.23
N ALA A 143 -7.10 8.12 3.32
CA ALA A 143 -8.30 7.47 2.78
C ALA A 143 -8.05 6.00 2.44
N THR A 144 -9.06 5.16 2.64
CA THR A 144 -9.19 3.86 1.97
C THR A 144 -10.01 4.05 0.71
N CYS A 145 -9.57 3.47 -0.41
CA CYS A 145 -10.25 3.61 -1.70
C CYS A 145 -10.20 2.29 -2.45
N TYR A 146 -11.27 1.52 -2.39
CA TYR A 146 -11.40 0.20 -2.99
C TYR A 146 -12.38 0.24 -4.18
N GLY A 147 -12.08 -0.59 -5.19
CA GLY A 147 -12.87 -0.67 -6.39
C GLY A 147 -12.50 0.39 -7.44
N PHE A 148 -12.40 -0.06 -8.68
CA PHE A 148 -11.89 0.74 -9.80
C PHE A 148 -12.64 2.07 -10.01
N ARG A 149 -13.96 2.08 -9.82
CA ARG A 149 -14.77 3.31 -9.94
C ARG A 149 -14.39 4.36 -8.90
N ASN A 150 -14.13 3.94 -7.66
CA ASN A 150 -13.72 4.84 -6.60
C ASN A 150 -12.31 5.38 -6.85
N ILE A 151 -11.40 4.52 -7.34
CA ILE A 151 -10.04 4.90 -7.72
C ILE A 151 -10.06 5.96 -8.82
N GLN A 152 -10.87 5.81 -9.85
CA GLN A 152 -11.02 6.84 -10.89
C GLN A 152 -11.51 8.18 -10.32
N ASN A 153 -12.43 8.16 -9.39
CA ASN A 153 -12.93 9.38 -8.74
C ASN A 153 -11.86 10.03 -7.86
N LEU A 154 -11.10 9.23 -7.13
CA LEU A 154 -9.95 9.67 -6.34
C LEU A 154 -8.91 10.36 -7.21
N VAL A 155 -8.49 9.73 -8.31
CA VAL A 155 -7.52 10.30 -9.24
C VAL A 155 -8.00 11.65 -9.79
N ARG A 156 -9.28 11.74 -10.17
CA ARG A 156 -9.87 13.02 -10.63
C ARG A 156 -9.88 14.08 -9.52
N LYS A 157 -10.13 13.69 -8.26
CA LYS A 157 -10.09 14.61 -7.11
C LYS A 157 -8.68 15.14 -6.92
N VAL A 158 -7.68 14.26 -6.83
CA VAL A 158 -6.27 14.63 -6.70
C VAL A 158 -5.83 15.54 -7.84
N GLN A 159 -6.14 15.19 -9.09
CA GLN A 159 -5.79 16.01 -10.26
C GLN A 159 -6.41 17.43 -10.23
N ARG A 160 -7.62 17.58 -9.73
CA ARG A 160 -8.26 18.89 -9.59
C ARG A 160 -7.59 19.73 -8.53
N GLU A 161 -7.28 19.15 -7.38
CA GLU A 161 -6.73 19.85 -6.22
C GLU A 161 -5.24 20.15 -6.42
N THR A 162 -4.47 19.28 -7.07
CA THR A 162 -3.06 19.51 -7.37
C THR A 162 -2.82 20.33 -8.64
N GLY A 163 -3.89 20.72 -9.35
CA GLY A 163 -3.75 21.47 -10.62
C GLY A 163 -3.11 20.69 -11.77
N ALA A 164 -2.86 19.41 -11.60
CA ALA A 164 -2.29 18.54 -12.62
C ALA A 164 -3.31 18.31 -13.74
N LYS A 165 -3.29 19.16 -14.78
CA LYS A 165 -4.14 19.01 -15.95
C LYS A 165 -3.71 17.78 -16.73
N SER A 166 -4.66 16.88 -16.96
CA SER A 166 -4.57 15.82 -17.96
C SER A 166 -4.01 16.37 -19.27
N SER A 167 -3.01 15.73 -19.83
CA SER A 167 -2.30 16.13 -21.07
C SER A 167 -3.12 16.02 -22.37
N ARG A 168 -4.45 16.13 -22.29
CA ARG A 168 -5.35 16.22 -23.44
C ARG A 168 -5.97 17.61 -23.51
N GLY A 169 -5.25 18.56 -24.06
CA GLY A 169 -5.80 19.90 -24.36
C GLY A 169 -4.73 20.96 -24.52
N ARG A 170 -4.60 21.44 -25.74
CA ARG A 170 -3.80 22.58 -26.23
C ARG A 170 -3.51 23.65 -25.18
N GLY A 171 -2.23 23.93 -25.02
CA GLY A 171 -1.66 25.25 -24.81
C GLY A 171 -2.32 26.15 -23.74
N ARG A 172 -1.92 26.01 -22.48
CA ARG A 172 -1.96 27.15 -21.55
C ARG A 172 -0.79 27.03 -20.58
N MET A 173 -0.07 28.14 -20.44
CA MET A 173 1.13 28.33 -19.64
C MET A 173 1.09 27.57 -18.31
N ARG A 174 2.16 26.82 -18.06
CA ARG A 174 2.47 26.18 -16.80
C ARG A 174 2.58 27.25 -15.71
N SER A 175 1.55 27.42 -14.91
CA SER A 175 1.68 28.07 -13.62
C SER A 175 2.64 27.23 -12.79
N MET A 176 3.72 27.82 -12.31
CA MET A 176 4.64 27.20 -11.38
C MET A 176 3.82 26.75 -10.16
N VAL A 177 3.80 25.44 -9.93
CA VAL A 177 3.24 24.85 -8.71
C VAL A 177 4.14 25.31 -7.57
N THR A 178 3.67 26.23 -6.76
CA THR A 178 4.35 26.61 -5.53
C THR A 178 4.25 25.44 -4.54
N ALA A 179 5.30 25.21 -3.76
CA ALA A 179 5.44 24.10 -2.81
C ALA A 179 4.37 24.04 -1.71
N ASP A 180 3.38 24.93 -1.72
CA ASP A 180 2.35 25.13 -0.71
C ASP A 180 0.97 24.61 -1.15
N GLN A 181 0.89 23.81 -2.23
CA GLN A 181 -0.36 23.15 -2.60
C GLN A 181 -0.53 21.91 -1.73
N GLN A 182 -1.35 22.04 -0.69
CA GLN A 182 -1.78 20.95 0.17
C GLN A 182 -2.34 19.81 -0.67
N HIS A 183 -1.69 18.66 -0.61
CA HIS A 183 -2.24 17.44 -1.17
C HIS A 183 -3.55 17.11 -0.45
N PRO A 184 -4.57 16.59 -1.15
CA PRO A 184 -5.87 16.26 -0.54
C PRO A 184 -5.77 15.19 0.54
N TYR A 185 -4.71 14.38 0.48
CA TYR A 185 -4.40 13.30 1.41
C TYR A 185 -2.90 13.18 1.61
N ASP A 186 -2.49 12.81 2.81
CA ASP A 186 -1.12 12.42 3.15
C ASP A 186 -0.86 10.97 2.75
N TYR A 187 -1.88 10.12 2.88
CA TYR A 187 -1.79 8.71 2.50
C TYR A 187 -3.11 8.17 1.96
N VAL A 188 -3.04 7.33 0.95
CA VAL A 188 -4.23 6.63 0.42
C VAL A 188 -3.90 5.15 0.22
N GLU A 189 -4.70 4.31 0.86
CA GLU A 189 -4.68 2.88 0.62
C GLU A 189 -5.64 2.54 -0.53
N VAL A 190 -5.09 1.95 -1.61
CA VAL A 190 -5.83 1.69 -2.84
C VAL A 190 -5.86 0.19 -3.12
N MET A 191 -7.07 -0.33 -3.39
CA MET A 191 -7.26 -1.72 -3.83
C MET A 191 -8.21 -1.77 -5.03
N ALA A 192 -7.88 -2.58 -6.04
CA ALA A 192 -8.66 -2.65 -7.28
C ALA A 192 -10.05 -3.25 -7.07
N CYS A 193 -10.18 -4.22 -6.16
CA CYS A 193 -11.42 -4.95 -5.92
C CYS A 193 -12.33 -4.23 -4.92
N PRO A 194 -13.67 -4.19 -5.17
CA PRO A 194 -14.61 -3.77 -4.15
C PRO A 194 -14.52 -4.66 -2.90
N GLY A 195 -14.58 -4.07 -1.71
CA GLY A 195 -14.40 -4.79 -0.45
C GLY A 195 -12.96 -5.21 -0.15
N GLY A 196 -12.00 -4.84 -1.00
CA GLY A 196 -10.59 -5.13 -0.85
C GLY A 196 -10.12 -6.44 -1.50
N CYS A 197 -8.82 -6.73 -1.42
CA CYS A 197 -8.17 -7.83 -2.13
C CYS A 197 -8.69 -9.22 -1.75
N VAL A 198 -9.18 -9.43 -0.53
CA VAL A 198 -9.74 -10.73 -0.08
C VAL A 198 -10.99 -11.11 -0.87
N ASN A 199 -11.72 -10.13 -1.42
CA ASN A 199 -12.94 -10.34 -2.20
C ASN A 199 -12.68 -10.37 -3.72
N GLY A 200 -11.43 -10.28 -4.13
CA GLY A 200 -11.02 -10.38 -5.51
C GLY A 200 -10.74 -11.83 -5.87
N GLY A 201 -11.76 -12.59 -6.18
CA GLY A 201 -11.65 -13.98 -6.62
C GLY A 201 -11.58 -14.12 -8.12
#